data_f172252050f8592166bf51595d5818c0
#
_entry.id   f172252050f8592166bf51595d5818c0
#
_cell.length_a   1.000
_cell.length_b   1.000
_cell.length_c   1.000
_cell.angle_alpha   90.00
_cell.angle_beta   90.00
_cell.angle_gamma   90.00
#
_symmetry.space_group_name_H-M   'P 1'
#
loop_
_entity.id
_entity.type
_entity.pdbx_description
1 polymer ?
#
loop_
_entity_poly.entity_id
_entity_poly.type
_entity_poly.pdbx_seq_one_letter_code
_entity_poly.pdbx_strand_id
1 'polypeptide(L)'
;QRGVVLIIPDWQHPPTSNTGLNFLRKQLNDLGYATLAMTMPDIDWHPADTDTQSNNTQSDTATASTEPKEQPPHFVSATPTISDAVLNDYKLKLITRFNALYNNALDEQGAIIVLAQGASAGLLIEHYASFPNTSVNAFISLSGYLPNSERNQHLNATLSTISPPLLDIFYSEGNQDIIHSAHERKRWVKRHAKYDYRQRELFG
;
A
#
# COMPACT_ATOMS: atom_id res chain seq x y z
N GLN A 1 -28.60 8.63 3.69
CA GLN A 1 -27.28 8.13 3.26
C GLN A 1 -26.24 9.21 3.53
N ARG A 2 -25.12 8.86 4.19
CA ARG A 2 -24.02 9.80 4.49
C ARG A 2 -23.02 9.90 3.36
N GLY A 3 -22.91 8.83 2.58
CA GLY A 3 -21.95 8.72 1.49
C GLY A 3 -21.66 7.28 1.12
N VAL A 4 -20.61 7.07 0.36
CA VAL A 4 -20.12 5.77 -0.08
C VAL A 4 -18.67 5.56 0.35
N VAL A 5 -18.35 4.34 0.80
CA VAL A 5 -16.99 3.91 1.11
C VAL A 5 -16.54 2.91 0.06
N LEU A 6 -15.47 3.27 -0.66
CA LEU A 6 -14.79 2.39 -1.62
C LEU A 6 -13.76 1.56 -0.86
N ILE A 7 -13.94 0.25 -0.84
CA ILE A 7 -13.09 -0.68 -0.12
C ILE A 7 -12.15 -1.38 -1.09
N ILE A 8 -10.85 -1.12 -0.95
CA ILE A 8 -9.79 -1.64 -1.79
C ILE A 8 -8.89 -2.54 -0.92
N PRO A 9 -9.07 -3.88 -1.00
CA PRO A 9 -8.27 -4.82 -0.23
C PRO A 9 -6.80 -4.80 -0.61
N ASP A 10 -5.96 -5.45 0.18
CA ASP A 10 -4.59 -5.72 -0.21
C ASP A 10 -4.55 -6.77 -1.35
N TRP A 11 -3.49 -6.73 -2.15
CA TRP A 11 -3.29 -7.57 -3.34
C TRP A 11 -3.33 -9.07 -3.05
N GLN A 12 -3.03 -9.48 -1.83
CA GLN A 12 -3.06 -10.88 -1.38
C GLN A 12 -4.38 -11.31 -0.72
N HIS A 13 -5.34 -10.40 -0.58
CA HIS A 13 -6.54 -10.68 0.17
C HIS A 13 -7.80 -10.47 -0.67
N PRO A 14 -8.69 -11.47 -0.75
CA PRO A 14 -9.98 -11.27 -1.40
C PRO A 14 -10.85 -10.29 -0.59
N PRO A 15 -11.74 -9.54 -1.25
CA PRO A 15 -12.61 -8.55 -0.59
C PRO A 15 -13.58 -9.17 0.43
N THR A 16 -13.74 -10.49 0.37
CA THR A 16 -14.60 -11.28 1.26
C THR A 16 -13.83 -12.00 2.37
N SER A 17 -12.52 -11.71 2.53
CA SER A 17 -11.75 -12.34 3.60
C SER A 17 -12.31 -11.96 4.96
N ASN A 18 -12.37 -12.93 5.87
CA ASN A 18 -12.86 -12.71 7.24
C ASN A 18 -11.93 -11.81 8.08
N THR A 19 -10.83 -11.34 7.53
CA THR A 19 -9.81 -10.53 8.19
C THR A 19 -10.15 -9.03 8.17
N GLY A 20 -11.29 -8.66 8.71
CA GLY A 20 -11.57 -7.25 9.05
C GLY A 20 -12.35 -6.44 8.00
N LEU A 21 -12.00 -6.46 6.70
CA LEU A 21 -12.66 -5.62 5.70
C LEU A 21 -14.13 -6.03 5.45
N ASN A 22 -14.44 -7.32 5.50
CA ASN A 22 -15.83 -7.78 5.38
C ASN A 22 -16.68 -7.39 6.58
N PHE A 23 -16.09 -7.34 7.78
CA PHE A 23 -16.75 -6.82 8.96
C PHE A 23 -17.07 -5.34 8.81
N LEU A 24 -16.10 -4.55 8.33
CA LEU A 24 -16.27 -3.12 8.08
C LEU A 24 -17.38 -2.83 7.06
N ARG A 25 -17.53 -3.65 6.01
CA ARG A 25 -18.63 -3.51 5.04
C ARG A 25 -20.00 -3.51 5.72
N LYS A 26 -20.21 -4.44 6.67
CA LYS A 26 -21.48 -4.53 7.41
C LYS A 26 -21.66 -3.36 8.34
N GLN A 27 -20.65 -3.04 9.14
CA GLN A 27 -20.73 -1.97 10.14
C GLN A 27 -20.91 -0.59 9.53
N LEU A 28 -20.30 -0.32 8.38
CA LEU A 28 -20.43 0.97 7.69
C LEU A 28 -21.86 1.19 7.17
N ASN A 29 -22.55 0.13 6.76
CA ASN A 29 -23.96 0.23 6.36
C ASN A 29 -24.85 0.63 7.55
N ASP A 30 -24.61 0.08 8.72
CA ASP A 30 -25.34 0.44 9.96
C ASP A 30 -25.10 1.91 10.34
N LEU A 31 -23.95 2.47 9.96
CA LEU A 31 -23.60 3.88 10.14
C LEU A 31 -24.14 4.80 9.03
N GLY A 32 -24.85 4.26 8.06
CA GLY A 32 -25.49 5.01 6.97
C GLY A 32 -24.59 5.27 5.75
N TYR A 33 -23.52 4.50 5.59
CA TYR A 33 -22.68 4.54 4.38
C TYR A 33 -23.00 3.37 3.45
N ALA A 34 -23.14 3.64 2.16
CA ALA A 34 -23.06 2.59 1.16
C ALA A 34 -21.61 2.07 1.06
N THR A 35 -21.42 0.82 0.68
CA THR A 35 -20.09 0.25 0.51
C THR A 35 -19.94 -0.42 -0.85
N LEU A 36 -18.92 -0.04 -1.58
CA LEU A 36 -18.50 -0.66 -2.83
C LEU A 36 -17.12 -1.29 -2.63
N ALA A 37 -16.99 -2.59 -2.87
CA ALA A 37 -15.74 -3.30 -2.71
C ALA A 37 -15.20 -3.77 -4.06
N MET A 38 -13.89 -3.63 -4.26
CA MET A 38 -13.20 -4.00 -5.49
C MET A 38 -12.60 -5.40 -5.36
N THR A 39 -12.72 -6.21 -6.43
CA THR A 39 -11.91 -7.41 -6.58
C THR A 39 -10.54 -7.03 -7.14
N MET A 40 -9.48 -7.48 -6.47
CA MET A 40 -8.13 -7.13 -6.86
C MET A 40 -7.72 -7.76 -8.19
N PRO A 41 -6.92 -7.06 -9.01
CA PRO A 41 -6.32 -7.67 -10.20
C PRO A 41 -5.30 -8.73 -9.79
N ASP A 42 -5.06 -9.68 -10.68
CA ASP A 42 -3.98 -10.65 -10.52
C ASP A 42 -2.63 -9.95 -10.71
N ILE A 43 -1.67 -10.30 -9.87
CA ILE A 43 -0.30 -9.85 -9.99
C ILE A 43 0.52 -10.96 -10.66
N ASP A 44 1.23 -10.60 -11.71
CA ASP A 44 2.16 -11.50 -12.41
C ASP A 44 3.51 -11.53 -11.68
N TRP A 45 3.50 -12.11 -10.48
CA TRP A 45 4.68 -12.25 -9.66
C TRP A 45 4.65 -13.58 -8.89
N HIS A 46 5.79 -14.28 -8.93
CA HIS A 46 5.99 -15.53 -8.21
C HIS A 46 7.20 -15.39 -7.28
N PRO A 47 7.15 -15.87 -6.04
CA PRO A 47 8.25 -15.75 -5.07
C PRO A 47 9.60 -16.31 -5.55
N ALA A 48 9.58 -17.27 -6.49
CA ALA A 48 10.78 -17.88 -7.06
C ALA A 48 11.54 -16.95 -8.03
N ASP A 49 10.92 -15.88 -8.52
CA ASP A 49 11.54 -15.00 -9.52
C ASP A 49 12.57 -14.03 -8.91
N THR A 50 12.66 -13.95 -7.60
CA THR A 50 13.59 -13.06 -6.87
C THR A 50 15.02 -13.62 -6.81
N ASP A 51 15.20 -14.93 -6.93
CA ASP A 51 16.52 -15.57 -6.77
C ASP A 51 17.38 -15.59 -8.05
N THR A 52 16.81 -15.22 -9.21
CA THR A 52 17.47 -15.41 -10.52
C THR A 52 18.25 -14.18 -11.00
N GLN A 53 18.13 -13.02 -10.38
CA GLN A 53 18.81 -11.80 -10.84
C GLN A 53 20.16 -11.50 -10.18
N SER A 54 20.63 -12.33 -9.22
CA SER A 54 21.90 -12.07 -8.52
C SER A 54 23.11 -12.86 -9.06
N ASN A 55 22.95 -13.74 -10.05
CA ASN A 55 24.06 -14.59 -10.52
C ASN A 55 24.17 -14.61 -12.04
N ASN A 56 24.60 -13.51 -12.64
CA ASN A 56 25.25 -13.54 -13.96
C ASN A 56 26.37 -12.49 -14.02
N THR A 57 27.44 -12.75 -13.30
CA THR A 57 28.76 -12.30 -13.68
C THR A 57 29.68 -13.51 -13.62
N GLN A 58 29.72 -14.26 -14.71
CA GLN A 58 30.83 -15.16 -14.99
C GLN A 58 32.07 -14.31 -15.19
N SER A 59 33.06 -14.52 -14.41
CA SER A 59 34.44 -14.37 -14.86
C SER A 59 35.28 -15.47 -14.24
N ASP A 60 35.74 -16.34 -15.12
CA ASP A 60 36.79 -17.30 -14.87
C ASP A 60 38.02 -16.61 -14.30
N THR A 61 38.59 -17.12 -13.26
CA THR A 61 39.96 -17.61 -13.18
C THR A 61 40.35 -17.97 -11.74
N ALA A 62 40.99 -19.11 -11.66
CA ALA A 62 41.43 -19.80 -10.46
C ALA A 62 42.43 -19.03 -9.57
N THR A 63 42.42 -19.24 -8.28
CA THR A 63 43.43 -19.88 -7.44
C THR A 63 43.25 -19.52 -5.97
N ALA A 64 43.08 -20.54 -5.18
CA ALA A 64 43.38 -20.75 -3.76
C ALA A 64 43.73 -19.58 -2.84
N SER A 65 42.97 -19.43 -1.75
CA SER A 65 43.45 -19.50 -0.37
C SER A 65 42.34 -19.28 0.65
N THR A 66 42.18 -20.21 1.48
CA THR A 66 41.53 -20.42 2.74
C THR A 66 41.45 -19.19 3.64
N GLU A 67 40.22 -18.79 4.01
CA GLU A 67 39.79 -18.40 5.34
C GLU A 67 38.27 -18.17 5.30
N PRO A 68 37.46 -18.73 6.21
CA PRO A 68 36.02 -18.47 6.25
C PRO A 68 35.80 -17.10 6.85
N LYS A 69 35.56 -16.10 6.00
CA LYS A 69 34.95 -14.85 6.45
C LYS A 69 33.52 -15.16 6.84
N GLU A 70 33.21 -15.06 8.13
CA GLU A 70 31.86 -15.03 8.64
C GLU A 70 31.06 -13.96 7.85
N GLN A 71 30.18 -14.43 6.99
CA GLN A 71 29.19 -13.53 6.37
C GLN A 71 28.28 -13.03 7.49
N PRO A 72 28.02 -11.70 7.57
CA PRO A 72 27.04 -11.20 8.50
C PRO A 72 25.70 -11.90 8.26
N PRO A 73 24.93 -12.20 9.31
CA PRO A 73 23.65 -12.89 9.15
C PRO A 73 22.78 -12.13 8.17
N HIS A 74 22.43 -12.77 7.06
CA HIS A 74 21.41 -12.27 6.16
C HIS A 74 20.10 -12.26 6.94
N PHE A 75 19.70 -11.09 7.41
CA PHE A 75 18.32 -10.89 7.84
C PHE A 75 17.43 -11.02 6.61
N VAL A 76 16.73 -12.13 6.53
CA VAL A 76 15.72 -12.34 5.51
C VAL A 76 14.70 -11.22 5.69
N SER A 77 14.62 -10.31 4.73
CA SER A 77 13.56 -9.29 4.72
C SER A 77 12.23 -10.03 4.71
N ALA A 78 11.41 -9.81 5.73
CA ALA A 78 10.12 -10.50 5.88
C ALA A 78 9.12 -10.12 4.77
N THR A 79 9.46 -9.13 3.93
CA THR A 79 8.64 -8.63 2.83
C THR A 79 9.30 -8.98 1.51
N PRO A 80 8.64 -9.75 0.63
CA PRO A 80 9.18 -10.04 -0.69
C PRO A 80 9.37 -8.74 -1.47
N THR A 81 10.54 -8.55 -2.05
CA THR A 81 10.83 -7.38 -2.88
C THR A 81 10.32 -7.63 -4.30
N ILE A 82 9.40 -6.79 -4.75
CA ILE A 82 8.83 -6.83 -6.10
C ILE A 82 9.50 -5.75 -6.95
N SER A 83 9.81 -6.10 -8.20
CA SER A 83 10.43 -5.15 -9.14
C SER A 83 9.48 -4.02 -9.52
N ASP A 84 10.04 -2.86 -9.87
CA ASP A 84 9.25 -1.70 -10.31
C ASP A 84 8.41 -1.99 -11.55
N ALA A 85 8.90 -2.82 -12.46
CA ALA A 85 8.16 -3.18 -13.66
C ALA A 85 6.86 -3.93 -13.33
N VAL A 86 6.94 -4.93 -12.45
CA VAL A 86 5.78 -5.70 -11.98
C VAL A 86 4.81 -4.83 -11.19
N LEU A 87 5.33 -3.98 -10.29
CA LEU A 87 4.50 -3.05 -9.53
C LEU A 87 3.80 -2.01 -10.39
N ASN A 88 4.45 -1.53 -11.44
CA ASN A 88 3.85 -0.57 -12.37
C ASN A 88 2.75 -1.20 -13.21
N ASP A 89 2.94 -2.42 -13.71
CA ASP A 89 1.89 -3.16 -14.41
C ASP A 89 0.68 -3.42 -13.49
N TYR A 90 0.94 -3.89 -12.28
CA TYR A 90 -0.10 -4.09 -11.29
C TYR A 90 -0.82 -2.78 -10.94
N LYS A 91 -0.08 -1.68 -10.73
CA LYS A 91 -0.65 -0.35 -10.48
C LYS A 91 -1.60 0.08 -11.60
N LEU A 92 -1.21 -0.13 -12.86
CA LEU A 92 -2.06 0.22 -14.01
C LEU A 92 -3.39 -0.55 -13.97
N LYS A 93 -3.35 -1.85 -13.71
CA LYS A 93 -4.54 -2.69 -13.58
C LYS A 93 -5.41 -2.28 -12.38
N LEU A 94 -4.78 -1.98 -11.24
CA LEU A 94 -5.43 -1.50 -10.03
C LEU A 94 -6.17 -0.19 -10.30
N ILE A 95 -5.49 0.81 -10.88
CA ILE A 95 -6.07 2.13 -11.15
C ILE A 95 -7.22 2.05 -12.16
N THR A 96 -7.10 1.19 -13.17
CA THR A 96 -8.19 0.97 -14.13
C THR A 96 -9.47 0.48 -13.43
N ARG A 97 -9.34 -0.50 -12.54
CA ARG A 97 -10.47 -1.01 -11.75
C ARG A 97 -10.98 0.02 -10.74
N PHE A 98 -10.06 0.74 -10.09
CA PHE A 98 -10.41 1.80 -9.15
C PHE A 98 -11.21 2.91 -9.82
N ASN A 99 -10.82 3.36 -11.01
CA ASN A 99 -11.54 4.39 -11.75
C ASN A 99 -12.96 3.93 -12.13
N ALA A 100 -13.14 2.67 -12.51
CA ALA A 100 -14.47 2.12 -12.76
C ALA A 100 -15.33 2.10 -11.47
N LEU A 101 -14.74 1.71 -10.33
CA LEU A 101 -15.43 1.74 -9.05
C LEU A 101 -15.78 3.16 -8.61
N TYR A 102 -14.85 4.09 -8.78
CA TYR A 102 -15.03 5.51 -8.47
C TYR A 102 -16.15 6.14 -9.31
N ASN A 103 -16.22 5.83 -10.60
CA ASN A 103 -17.29 6.32 -11.46
C ASN A 103 -18.67 5.83 -10.98
N ASN A 104 -18.77 4.58 -10.54
CA ASN A 104 -20.02 4.08 -9.94
C ASN A 104 -20.38 4.82 -8.64
N ALA A 105 -19.37 5.28 -7.90
CA ALA A 105 -19.59 6.02 -6.66
C ALA A 105 -20.05 7.47 -6.88
N LEU A 106 -19.81 8.05 -8.06
CA LEU A 106 -20.28 9.40 -8.41
C LEU A 106 -21.80 9.48 -8.51
N ASP A 107 -22.47 8.36 -8.76
CA ASP A 107 -23.94 8.27 -8.80
C ASP A 107 -24.57 8.25 -7.39
N GLU A 108 -23.74 8.02 -6.36
CA GLU A 108 -24.18 7.97 -4.98
C GLU A 108 -24.20 9.35 -4.33
N GLN A 109 -25.15 9.57 -3.42
CA GLN A 109 -25.24 10.83 -2.69
C GLN A 109 -24.29 10.85 -1.49
N GLY A 110 -23.69 12.01 -1.23
CA GLY A 110 -22.90 12.27 -0.04
C GLY A 110 -21.40 12.17 -0.27
N ALA A 111 -20.65 11.86 0.79
CA ALA A 111 -19.19 11.82 0.76
C ALA A 111 -18.65 10.55 0.10
N ILE A 112 -17.63 10.69 -0.73
CA ILE A 112 -16.85 9.54 -1.26
C ILE A 112 -15.61 9.38 -0.37
N ILE A 113 -15.50 8.22 0.28
CA ILE A 113 -14.38 7.86 1.14
C ILE A 113 -13.68 6.64 0.55
N VAL A 114 -12.37 6.69 0.42
CA VAL A 114 -11.55 5.55 0.00
C VAL A 114 -10.92 4.90 1.21
N LEU A 115 -11.11 3.60 1.38
CA LEU A 115 -10.42 2.77 2.37
C LEU A 115 -9.59 1.73 1.61
N ALA A 116 -8.28 1.87 1.69
CA ALA A 116 -7.35 0.98 1.01
C ALA A 116 -6.40 0.31 2.00
N GLN A 117 -6.04 -0.94 1.73
CA GLN A 117 -5.20 -1.77 2.60
C GLN A 117 -3.88 -2.12 1.91
N GLY A 118 -2.80 -2.20 2.70
CA GLY A 118 -1.53 -2.76 2.31
C GLY A 118 -0.89 -2.10 1.10
N ALA A 119 -0.40 -2.90 0.14
CA ALA A 119 0.23 -2.42 -1.08
C ALA A 119 -0.73 -1.62 -1.97
N SER A 120 -2.01 -1.95 -1.96
CA SER A 120 -3.03 -1.19 -2.68
C SER A 120 -3.15 0.25 -2.17
N ALA A 121 -3.04 0.46 -0.86
CA ALA A 121 -3.02 1.80 -0.28
C ALA A 121 -1.78 2.58 -0.75
N GLY A 122 -0.59 1.95 -0.74
CA GLY A 122 0.63 2.57 -1.23
C GLY A 122 0.56 3.02 -2.69
N LEU A 123 0.06 2.15 -3.56
CA LEU A 123 -0.09 2.44 -5.00
C LEU A 123 -1.14 3.52 -5.28
N LEU A 124 -2.24 3.56 -4.51
CA LEU A 124 -3.24 4.62 -4.62
C LEU A 124 -2.71 5.97 -4.11
N ILE A 125 -1.89 6.00 -3.07
CA ILE A 125 -1.22 7.21 -2.60
C ILE A 125 -0.31 7.77 -3.70
N GLU A 126 0.49 6.93 -4.38
CA GLU A 126 1.27 7.36 -5.53
C GLU A 126 0.40 7.90 -6.67
N HIS A 127 -0.76 7.27 -6.90
CA HIS A 127 -1.70 7.74 -7.92
C HIS A 127 -2.26 9.12 -7.58
N TYR A 128 -2.70 9.36 -6.35
CA TYR A 128 -3.21 10.67 -5.92
C TYR A 128 -2.15 11.76 -5.94
N ALA A 129 -0.89 11.42 -5.67
CA ALA A 129 0.21 12.38 -5.80
C ALA A 129 0.45 12.80 -7.25
N SER A 130 0.26 11.88 -8.21
CA SER A 130 0.43 12.14 -9.64
C SER A 130 -0.80 12.80 -10.27
N PHE A 131 -2.00 12.57 -9.72
CA PHE A 131 -3.27 13.04 -10.24
C PHE A 131 -4.10 13.73 -9.14
N PRO A 132 -3.72 14.95 -8.74
CA PRO A 132 -4.33 15.64 -7.60
C PRO A 132 -5.79 16.05 -7.82
N ASN A 133 -6.27 15.98 -9.06
CA ASN A 133 -7.65 16.37 -9.40
C ASN A 133 -8.70 15.29 -9.09
N THR A 134 -8.30 14.08 -8.70
CA THR A 134 -9.25 13.04 -8.28
C THR A 134 -9.81 13.42 -6.91
N SER A 135 -11.06 13.86 -6.87
CA SER A 135 -11.68 14.40 -5.66
C SER A 135 -12.34 13.29 -4.85
N VAL A 136 -11.80 13.03 -3.66
CA VAL A 136 -12.45 12.23 -2.61
C VAL A 136 -12.48 13.03 -1.31
N ASN A 137 -13.48 12.77 -0.48
CA ASN A 137 -13.66 13.49 0.78
C ASN A 137 -12.70 13.05 1.88
N ALA A 138 -12.24 11.80 1.83
CA ALA A 138 -11.20 11.27 2.70
C ALA A 138 -10.56 10.01 2.12
N PHE A 139 -9.28 9.81 2.46
CA PHE A 139 -8.53 8.59 2.18
C PHE A 139 -8.12 7.94 3.49
N ILE A 140 -8.41 6.65 3.64
CA ILE A 140 -8.03 5.84 4.80
C ILE A 140 -7.03 4.79 4.31
N SER A 141 -5.80 4.88 4.81
CA SER A 141 -4.74 3.91 4.56
C SER A 141 -4.65 2.95 5.75
N LEU A 142 -4.88 1.68 5.52
CA LEU A 142 -4.75 0.62 6.52
C LEU A 142 -3.46 -0.16 6.24
N SER A 143 -2.44 0.04 7.09
CA SER A 143 -1.11 -0.59 6.94
C SER A 143 -0.52 -0.40 5.54
N GLY A 144 -0.65 0.81 4.98
CA GLY A 144 -0.17 1.11 3.64
C GLY A 144 1.35 1.02 3.52
N TYR A 145 1.84 0.34 2.48
CA TYR A 145 3.26 0.19 2.16
C TYR A 145 3.45 -0.11 0.67
N LEU A 146 4.69 -0.20 0.23
CA LEU A 146 5.03 -0.74 -1.08
C LEU A 146 6.03 -1.88 -0.93
N PRO A 147 5.82 -3.03 -1.60
CA PRO A 147 6.70 -4.20 -1.52
C PRO A 147 7.97 -4.02 -2.38
N ASN A 148 8.57 -2.85 -2.30
CA ASN A 148 9.84 -2.45 -2.87
C ASN A 148 10.45 -1.41 -1.92
N SER A 149 11.62 -1.66 -1.38
CA SER A 149 12.18 -0.85 -0.27
C SER A 149 12.44 0.60 -0.67
N GLU A 150 12.98 0.86 -1.84
CA GLU A 150 13.25 2.22 -2.32
C GLU A 150 11.95 3.00 -2.53
N ARG A 151 11.00 2.38 -3.20
CA ARG A 151 9.68 2.96 -3.44
C ARG A 151 8.90 3.20 -2.15
N ASN A 152 9.02 2.27 -1.18
CA ASN A 152 8.40 2.41 0.14
C ASN A 152 9.00 3.57 0.94
N GLN A 153 10.30 3.82 0.82
CA GLN A 153 10.94 5.01 1.42
C GLN A 153 10.39 6.30 0.81
N HIS A 154 10.27 6.36 -0.51
CA HIS A 154 9.69 7.52 -1.20
C HIS A 154 8.22 7.74 -0.86
N LEU A 155 7.46 6.67 -0.60
CA LEU A 155 6.06 6.74 -0.21
C LEU A 155 5.85 7.63 1.03
N ASN A 156 6.81 7.65 1.97
CA ASN A 156 6.72 8.46 3.19
C ASN A 156 6.66 9.97 2.91
N ALA A 157 7.34 10.43 1.87
CA ALA A 157 7.24 11.82 1.43
C ALA A 157 5.99 12.03 0.56
N THR A 158 5.72 11.11 -0.35
CA THR A 158 4.63 11.18 -1.32
C THR A 158 3.26 11.32 -0.65
N LEU A 159 2.99 10.56 0.41
CA LEU A 159 1.69 10.62 1.10
C LEU A 159 1.41 12.01 1.71
N SER A 160 2.45 12.77 2.03
CA SER A 160 2.28 14.12 2.60
C SER A 160 1.92 15.18 1.54
N THR A 161 1.95 14.82 0.25
CA THR A 161 1.64 15.71 -0.88
C THR A 161 0.28 15.47 -1.50
N ILE A 162 -0.41 14.38 -1.17
CA ILE A 162 -1.72 14.08 -1.74
C ILE A 162 -2.79 15.08 -1.26
N SER A 163 -3.73 15.39 -2.14
CA SER A 163 -4.80 16.36 -1.84
C SER A 163 -5.83 15.88 -0.82
N PRO A 164 -6.30 14.61 -0.81
CA PRO A 164 -7.33 14.19 0.11
C PRO A 164 -6.89 14.24 1.58
N PRO A 165 -7.79 14.57 2.53
CA PRO A 165 -7.57 14.29 3.94
C PRO A 165 -7.21 12.82 4.15
N LEU A 166 -6.18 12.56 4.98
CA LEU A 166 -5.61 11.22 5.13
C LEU A 166 -5.66 10.74 6.57
N LEU A 167 -6.29 9.58 6.78
CA LEU A 167 -6.19 8.80 8.00
C LEU A 167 -5.29 7.58 7.75
N ASP A 168 -4.13 7.55 8.39
CA ASP A 168 -3.13 6.49 8.29
C ASP A 168 -3.20 5.60 9.52
N ILE A 169 -3.60 4.35 9.33
CA ILE A 169 -3.80 3.37 10.40
C ILE A 169 -2.81 2.23 10.21
N PHE A 170 -2.12 1.84 11.28
CA PHE A 170 -1.21 0.69 11.26
C PHE A 170 -1.27 -0.09 12.57
N TYR A 171 -0.81 -1.35 12.56
CA TYR A 171 -0.77 -2.20 13.73
C TYR A 171 0.62 -2.17 14.38
N SER A 172 0.68 -2.07 15.71
CA SER A 172 1.92 -2.03 16.50
C SER A 172 2.74 -3.32 16.39
N GLU A 173 2.07 -4.45 16.19
CA GLU A 173 2.70 -5.77 16.01
C GLU A 173 2.79 -6.18 14.53
N GLY A 174 2.61 -5.22 13.62
CA GLY A 174 2.67 -5.44 12.19
C GLY A 174 4.09 -5.58 11.63
N ASN A 175 4.20 -5.49 10.32
CA ASN A 175 5.47 -5.48 9.61
C ASN A 175 6.34 -4.29 10.07
N GLN A 176 7.61 -4.56 10.44
CA GLN A 176 8.55 -3.56 10.94
C GLN A 176 8.80 -2.43 9.94
N ASP A 177 8.78 -2.73 8.63
CA ASP A 177 8.91 -1.71 7.59
C ASP A 177 7.75 -0.71 7.60
N ILE A 178 6.53 -1.19 7.91
CA ILE A 178 5.35 -0.34 8.04
C ILE A 178 5.46 0.53 9.28
N ILE A 179 5.88 -0.03 10.41
CA ILE A 179 6.04 0.69 11.68
C ILE A 179 7.11 1.78 11.54
N HIS A 180 8.26 1.43 10.96
CA HIS A 180 9.34 2.39 10.70
C HIS A 180 8.85 3.51 9.77
N SER A 181 8.19 3.16 8.67
CA SER A 181 7.60 4.11 7.74
C SER A 181 6.59 5.04 8.41
N ALA A 182 5.76 4.52 9.32
CA ALA A 182 4.77 5.32 10.03
C ALA A 182 5.41 6.46 10.86
N HIS A 183 6.59 6.22 11.44
CA HIS A 183 7.35 7.24 12.15
C HIS A 183 7.93 8.30 11.20
N GLU A 184 8.49 7.88 10.07
CA GLU A 184 9.04 8.79 9.06
C GLU A 184 7.94 9.68 8.43
N ARG A 185 6.75 9.14 8.22
CA ARG A 185 5.59 9.89 7.67
C ARG A 185 5.24 11.11 8.49
N LYS A 186 5.31 11.04 9.82
CA LYS A 186 5.06 12.19 10.70
C LYS A 186 6.00 13.36 10.42
N ARG A 187 7.28 13.07 10.09
CA ARG A 187 8.27 14.10 9.75
C ARG A 187 7.92 14.79 8.43
N TRP A 188 7.56 14.01 7.42
CA TRP A 188 7.20 14.54 6.10
C TRP A 188 5.90 15.34 6.13
N VAL A 189 4.89 14.85 6.83
CA VAL A 189 3.62 15.54 7.04
C VAL A 189 3.83 16.91 7.71
N LYS A 190 4.69 16.98 8.73
CA LYS A 190 5.06 18.24 9.38
C LYS A 190 5.80 19.16 8.43
N ARG A 191 6.75 18.62 7.65
CA ARG A 191 7.56 19.39 6.68
C ARG A 191 6.71 20.01 5.57
N HIS A 192 5.72 19.29 5.07
CA HIS A 192 4.83 19.74 3.99
C HIS A 192 3.54 20.39 4.49
N ALA A 193 3.42 20.60 5.81
CA ALA A 193 2.26 21.25 6.43
C ALA A 193 0.90 20.61 6.06
N LYS A 194 0.86 19.27 5.95
CA LYS A 194 -0.37 18.53 5.67
C LYS A 194 -1.22 18.44 6.95
N TYR A 195 -2.04 19.46 7.19
CA TYR A 195 -2.84 19.59 8.43
C TYR A 195 -4.02 18.64 8.53
N ASP A 196 -4.47 18.08 7.41
CA ASP A 196 -5.57 17.13 7.27
C ASP A 196 -5.10 15.66 7.33
N TYR A 197 -3.92 15.44 7.91
CA TYR A 197 -3.38 14.12 8.22
C TYR A 197 -3.67 13.73 9.66
N ARG A 198 -4.09 12.48 9.85
CA ARG A 198 -4.20 11.83 11.15
C ARG A 198 -3.56 10.45 11.09
N GLN A 199 -2.88 10.06 12.16
CA GLN A 199 -2.29 8.74 12.27
C GLN A 199 -2.82 8.03 13.52
N ARG A 200 -3.14 6.74 13.37
CA ARG A 200 -3.61 5.88 14.44
C ARG A 200 -2.82 4.58 14.45
N GLU A 201 -2.34 4.23 15.62
CA GLU A 201 -1.74 2.93 15.91
C GLU A 201 -2.82 2.05 16.57
N LEU A 202 -2.96 0.82 16.08
CA LEU A 202 -3.84 -0.18 16.66
C LEU A 202 -2.99 -1.23 17.36
N PHE A 203 -3.38 -1.57 18.57
CA PHE A 203 -2.80 -2.63 19.35
C PHE A 203 -3.64 -3.89 19.15
N GLY A 204 -3.02 -5.00 18.74
CA GLY A 204 -3.66 -6.29 18.49
C GLY A 204 -3.50 -7.23 19.65
#